data_37ad857cd8df27721de4c5961c810a41
#
_entry.id   37ad857cd8df27721de4c5961c810a41
#
_cell.length_a   1.000
_cell.length_b   1.000
_cell.length_c   1.000
_cell.angle_alpha   90.00
_cell.angle_beta   90.00
_cell.angle_gamma   90.00
#
_symmetry.space_group_name_H-M   'P 1'
#
loop_
_entity.id
_entity.type
_entity.pdbx_description
1 polymer ?
#
loop_
_entity_poly.entity_id
_entity_poly.type
_entity_poly.pdbx_seq_one_letter_code
_entity_poly.pdbx_strand_id
1 'polypeptide(L)'
;MADHYFTNKPNVVSETAAWTYTLRGQEFKFVTDAGVFSKKTVDFGSRLLIEAFDFSGMIPGDLLDVGCGYGPMGLALAKDDPERKVEMVDVNERALGLAKQNASNNRLSNVLIHTSD
;
A
#
# COMPACT_ATOMS: atom_id res chain seq x y z
N MET A 1 18.75 10.98 -14.60
CA MET A 1 18.85 11.02 -13.82
C MET A 1 18.77 10.82 -13.15
N ALA A 2 18.86 10.79 -13.53
CA ALA A 2 18.98 10.60 -12.73
C ALA A 2 18.68 10.25 -12.28
N ASP A 3 18.50 10.03 -12.44
CA ASP A 3 18.26 9.74 -11.78
C ASP A 3 17.50 10.05 -11.26
N HIS A 4 16.86 10.06 -11.25
CA HIS A 4 16.14 10.41 -10.47
C HIS A 4 15.53 10.38 -9.66
N TYR A 5 15.13 10.47 -9.39
CA TYR A 5 14.61 10.32 -8.57
C TYR A 5 14.12 9.92 -8.40
N PHE A 6 13.84 9.79 -8.33
CA PHE A 6 13.67 9.10 -8.33
C PHE A 6 13.65 8.47 -9.00
N THR A 7 13.81 8.93 -9.10
CA THR A 7 13.85 8.30 -9.86
C THR A 7 14.22 7.39 -9.96
N ASN A 8 14.20 7.41 -10.03
CA ASN A 8 14.70 6.18 -10.44
C ASN A 8 16.13 6.19 -10.80
N LYS A 9 17.00 5.87 -9.93
CA LYS A 9 18.42 5.77 -10.19
C LYS A 9 18.69 4.46 -10.90
N PRO A 10 19.34 4.50 -12.06
CA PRO A 10 19.55 3.28 -12.82
C PRO A 10 20.45 2.27 -12.11
N ASN A 11 21.27 2.71 -11.19
CA ASN A 11 22.17 1.80 -10.48
C ASN A 11 21.57 1.24 -9.19
N VAL A 12 20.30 1.51 -8.91
CA VAL A 12 19.62 0.91 -7.76
C VAL A 12 19.12 -0.46 -8.17
N VAL A 13 19.67 -1.49 -7.56
CA VAL A 13 19.28 -2.85 -7.86
C VAL A 13 17.94 -3.15 -7.20
N SER A 14 17.03 -3.69 -8.00
CA SER A 14 15.75 -4.14 -7.49
C SER A 14 15.95 -5.43 -6.69
N GLU A 15 15.53 -5.42 -5.45
CA GLU A 15 15.68 -6.57 -4.58
C GLU A 15 14.41 -6.71 -3.78
N THR A 16 13.52 -7.58 -4.25
CA THR A 16 12.23 -7.75 -3.62
C THR A 16 12.33 -8.69 -2.42
N ALA A 17 11.47 -8.45 -1.45
CA ALA A 17 11.35 -9.30 -0.28
C ALA A 17 9.88 -9.50 0.03
N ALA A 18 9.53 -10.72 0.39
CA ALA A 18 8.16 -11.06 0.78
C ALA A 18 8.13 -11.28 2.29
N TRP A 19 7.11 -10.74 2.94
CA TRP A 19 6.96 -10.86 4.39
C TRP A 19 5.49 -10.76 4.74
N THR A 20 5.15 -11.22 5.96
CA THR A 20 3.78 -11.16 6.44
C THR A 20 3.66 -10.19 7.59
N TYR A 21 2.47 -9.63 7.74
CA TYR A 21 2.21 -8.69 8.81
C TYR A 21 0.71 -8.68 9.10
N THR A 22 0.36 -8.54 10.37
CA THR A 22 -1.04 -8.53 10.78
C THR A 22 -1.52 -7.09 10.96
N LEU A 23 -2.58 -6.74 10.25
CA LEU A 23 -3.22 -5.42 10.36
C LEU A 23 -4.71 -5.63 10.55
N ARG A 24 -5.28 -4.97 11.55
CA ARG A 24 -6.70 -5.05 11.89
C ARG A 24 -7.18 -6.48 12.05
N GLY A 25 -6.33 -7.30 12.67
CA GLY A 25 -6.65 -8.69 12.95
C GLY A 25 -6.54 -9.64 11.77
N GLN A 26 -6.07 -9.18 10.63
CA GLN A 26 -5.95 -10.03 9.43
C GLN A 26 -4.51 -10.05 8.95
N GLU A 27 -4.09 -11.23 8.50
CA GLU A 27 -2.72 -11.40 8.02
C GLU A 27 -2.62 -10.98 6.56
N PHE A 28 -1.58 -10.21 6.25
CA PHE A 28 -1.29 -9.75 4.90
C PHE A 28 0.04 -10.30 4.44
N LYS A 29 0.13 -10.55 3.14
CA LYS A 29 1.38 -10.93 2.47
C LYS A 29 1.84 -9.71 1.69
N PHE A 30 2.93 -9.10 2.13
CA PHE A 30 3.47 -7.92 1.46
C PHE A 30 4.74 -8.25 0.71
N VAL A 31 4.92 -7.59 -0.42
CA VAL A 31 6.19 -7.58 -1.14
C VAL A 31 6.66 -6.14 -1.18
N THR A 32 7.91 -5.93 -0.81
CA THR A 32 8.54 -4.63 -0.90
C THR A 32 9.86 -4.76 -1.64
N ASP A 33 10.45 -3.63 -1.98
CA ASP A 33 11.68 -3.57 -2.79
C ASP A 33 12.66 -2.66 -2.08
N ALA A 34 13.87 -3.13 -1.86
CA ALA A 34 14.89 -2.37 -1.14
C ALA A 34 15.17 -1.01 -1.79
N GLY A 35 14.93 -0.87 -3.09
CA GLY A 35 15.09 0.41 -3.76
C GLY A 35 14.01 1.42 -3.40
N VAL A 36 12.90 0.98 -2.83
CA VAL A 36 11.79 1.86 -2.48
C VAL A 36 11.46 1.74 -0.98
N PHE A 37 11.29 0.52 -0.50
CA PHE A 37 10.94 0.26 0.90
C PHE A 37 11.82 -0.89 1.40
N SER A 38 12.77 -0.59 2.26
CA SER A 38 13.76 -1.59 2.70
C SER A 38 13.33 -2.36 3.94
N LYS A 39 12.41 -1.81 4.72
CA LYS A 39 12.01 -2.46 5.97
C LYS A 39 10.92 -3.49 5.71
N LYS A 40 10.95 -4.57 6.47
CA LYS A 40 9.96 -5.64 6.38
C LYS A 40 8.98 -5.53 7.54
N THR A 41 8.47 -4.32 7.74
CA THR A 41 7.51 -4.03 8.79
C THR A 41 6.76 -2.76 8.43
N VAL A 42 5.54 -2.63 8.92
CA VAL A 42 4.79 -1.39 8.79
C VAL A 42 5.26 -0.45 9.91
N ASP A 43 5.60 0.78 9.55
CA ASP A 43 6.13 1.71 10.54
C ASP A 43 5.08 2.02 11.62
N PHE A 44 5.57 2.44 12.78
CA PHE A 44 4.73 2.59 13.96
C PHE A 44 3.58 3.56 13.74
N GLY A 45 3.85 4.72 13.13
CA GLY A 45 2.81 5.72 12.91
C GLY A 45 1.72 5.22 11.97
N SER A 46 2.12 4.58 10.87
CA SER A 46 1.17 4.01 9.93
C SER A 46 0.33 2.92 10.59
N ARG A 47 0.96 2.06 11.38
CA ARG A 47 0.24 0.99 12.07
C ARG A 47 -0.78 1.54 13.03
N LEU A 48 -0.42 2.60 13.77
CA LEU A 48 -1.37 3.21 14.70
C LEU A 48 -2.58 3.77 13.96
N LEU A 49 -2.36 4.46 12.84
CA LEU A 49 -3.46 5.00 12.05
C LEU A 49 -4.35 3.91 11.49
N ILE A 50 -3.73 2.85 10.96
CA ILE A 50 -4.48 1.73 10.38
C ILE A 50 -5.35 1.06 11.45
N GLU A 51 -4.77 0.81 12.63
CA GLU A 51 -5.51 0.13 13.68
C GLU A 51 -6.60 1.01 14.28
N ALA A 52 -6.39 2.33 14.31
CA ALA A 52 -7.35 3.24 14.92
C ALA A 52 -8.49 3.64 13.99
N PHE A 53 -8.36 3.38 12.68
CA PHE A 53 -9.39 3.77 11.73
C PHE A 53 -10.70 3.06 12.06
N ASP A 54 -11.78 3.83 12.12
CA ASP A 54 -13.07 3.32 12.54
C ASP A 54 -14.13 3.64 11.50
N PHE A 55 -14.74 2.60 10.93
CA PHE A 55 -15.80 2.76 9.95
C PHE A 55 -17.15 3.11 10.59
N SER A 56 -17.30 2.94 11.89
CA SER A 56 -18.60 3.16 12.53
C SER A 56 -18.95 4.65 12.45
N GLY A 57 -20.20 4.92 12.10
CA GLY A 57 -20.66 6.28 11.93
C GLY A 57 -20.30 6.90 10.58
N MET A 58 -19.54 6.21 9.74
CA MET A 58 -19.24 6.73 8.40
C MET A 58 -20.40 6.43 7.46
N ILE A 59 -20.71 7.42 6.61
CA ILE A 59 -21.69 7.20 5.56
C ILE A 59 -21.05 6.32 4.48
N PRO A 60 -21.86 5.61 3.68
CA PRO A 60 -21.33 4.86 2.56
C PRO A 60 -20.59 5.79 1.60
N GLY A 61 -19.51 5.30 1.03
CA GLY A 61 -18.72 6.07 0.10
C GLY A 61 -17.36 5.45 -0.10
N ASP A 62 -16.63 5.94 -1.09
CA ASP A 62 -15.30 5.46 -1.39
C ASP A 62 -14.27 6.08 -0.46
N LEU A 63 -13.15 5.39 -0.30
CA LEU A 63 -12.00 5.92 0.43
C LEU A 63 -10.90 6.26 -0.55
N LEU A 64 -10.10 7.26 -0.21
CA LEU A 64 -8.95 7.66 -1.00
C LEU A 64 -7.69 7.64 -0.11
N ASP A 65 -6.72 6.83 -0.51
CA ASP A 65 -5.43 6.71 0.17
C ASP A 65 -4.40 7.45 -0.67
N VAL A 66 -4.04 8.66 -0.26
CA VAL A 66 -3.08 9.51 -0.98
C VAL A 66 -1.67 9.24 -0.46
N GLY A 67 -0.74 9.00 -1.40
CA GLY A 67 0.60 8.62 -1.02
C GLY A 67 0.65 7.19 -0.51
N CYS A 68 -0.03 6.29 -1.19
CA CYS A 68 -0.30 4.95 -0.67
C CYS A 68 0.94 4.08 -0.50
N GLY A 69 2.04 4.40 -1.18
CA GLY A 69 3.24 3.58 -1.12
C GLY A 69 2.97 2.16 -1.61
N TYR A 70 3.48 1.17 -0.88
CA TYR A 70 3.26 -0.23 -1.24
C TYR A 70 1.90 -0.76 -0.79
N GLY A 71 1.09 0.06 -0.14
CA GLY A 71 -0.32 -0.19 0.07
C GLY A 71 -0.81 -0.61 1.45
N PRO A 72 -0.04 -0.45 2.54
CA PRO A 72 -0.49 -1.05 3.81
C PRO A 72 -1.82 -0.51 4.31
N MET A 73 -2.06 0.80 4.24
CA MET A 73 -3.29 1.37 4.78
C MET A 73 -4.49 1.06 3.87
N GLY A 74 -4.39 1.39 2.58
CA GLY A 74 -5.50 1.17 1.66
C GLY A 74 -5.91 -0.29 1.60
N LEU A 75 -4.90 -1.19 1.54
CA LEU A 75 -5.21 -2.62 1.46
C LEU A 75 -5.80 -3.16 2.75
N ALA A 76 -5.31 -2.68 3.91
CA ALA A 76 -5.88 -3.11 5.19
C ALA A 76 -7.35 -2.70 5.30
N LEU A 77 -7.67 -1.48 4.89
CA LEU A 77 -9.05 -0.99 4.96
C LEU A 77 -9.93 -1.70 3.94
N ALA A 78 -9.41 -1.96 2.74
CA ALA A 78 -10.16 -2.67 1.72
C ALA A 78 -10.52 -4.09 2.15
N LYS A 79 -9.60 -4.76 2.85
CA LYS A 79 -9.86 -6.12 3.32
C LYS A 79 -10.86 -6.13 4.46
N ASP A 80 -10.82 -5.09 5.30
CA ASP A 80 -11.70 -5.00 6.45
C ASP A 80 -13.14 -4.67 6.05
N ASP A 81 -13.33 -3.95 4.94
CA ASP A 81 -14.66 -3.60 4.44
C ASP A 81 -14.73 -3.91 2.93
N PRO A 82 -15.01 -5.18 2.58
CA PRO A 82 -15.00 -5.58 1.17
C PRO A 82 -16.04 -4.90 0.29
N GLU A 83 -17.09 -4.31 0.89
CA GLU A 83 -18.14 -3.62 0.14
C GLU A 83 -17.73 -2.22 -0.27
N ARG A 84 -16.65 -1.69 0.29
CA ARG A 84 -16.23 -0.31 0.06
C ARG A 84 -15.13 -0.29 -0.99
N LYS A 85 -15.22 0.66 -1.93
CA LYS A 85 -14.16 0.85 -2.90
C LYS A 85 -13.07 1.72 -2.29
N VAL A 86 -11.83 1.30 -2.43
CA VAL A 86 -10.68 2.06 -1.94
C VAL A 86 -9.82 2.46 -3.13
N GLU A 87 -9.66 3.76 -3.32
CA GLU A 87 -8.79 4.29 -4.37
C GLU A 87 -7.45 4.64 -3.73
N MET A 88 -6.36 4.20 -4.36
CA MET A 88 -5.01 4.36 -3.82
C MET A 88 -4.15 5.03 -4.87
N VAL A 89 -3.52 6.14 -4.50
CA VAL A 89 -2.72 6.91 -5.44
C VAL A 89 -1.36 7.24 -4.87
N ASP A 90 -0.38 7.35 -5.76
CA ASP A 90 0.98 7.76 -5.40
C ASP A 90 1.65 8.33 -6.65
N VAL A 91 2.64 9.18 -6.45
CA VAL A 91 3.43 9.71 -7.57
C VAL A 91 4.55 8.75 -7.97
N ASN A 92 4.92 7.83 -7.11
CA ASN A 92 6.02 6.90 -7.32
C ASN A 92 5.51 5.64 -8.01
N GLU A 93 5.90 5.44 -9.27
CA GLU A 93 5.38 4.32 -10.04
C GLU A 93 5.89 2.96 -9.55
N ARG A 94 7.08 2.89 -8.97
CA ARG A 94 7.56 1.63 -8.38
C ARG A 94 6.71 1.25 -7.18
N ALA A 95 6.35 2.24 -6.36
CA ALA A 95 5.47 2.00 -5.23
C ALA A 95 4.11 1.50 -5.70
N LEU A 96 3.58 2.11 -6.76
CA LEU A 96 2.29 1.67 -7.32
C LEU A 96 2.35 0.23 -7.83
N GLY A 97 3.47 -0.15 -8.45
CA GLY A 97 3.66 -1.53 -8.88
C GLY A 97 3.61 -2.49 -7.71
N LEU A 98 4.25 -2.12 -6.59
CA LEU A 98 4.21 -2.93 -5.38
C LEU A 98 2.80 -2.98 -4.80
N ALA A 99 2.09 -1.84 -4.77
CA ALA A 99 0.73 -1.81 -4.25
C ALA A 99 -0.18 -2.73 -5.05
N LYS A 100 -0.06 -2.71 -6.38
CA LYS A 100 -0.86 -3.58 -7.25
C LYS A 100 -0.53 -5.06 -7.00
N GLN A 101 0.75 -5.38 -6.86
CA GLN A 101 1.17 -6.73 -6.57
C GLN A 101 0.61 -7.19 -5.22
N ASN A 102 0.69 -6.32 -4.22
CA ASN A 102 0.19 -6.64 -2.89
C ASN A 102 -1.33 -6.80 -2.86
N ALA A 103 -2.05 -5.99 -3.64
CA ALA A 103 -3.49 -6.17 -3.77
C ALA A 103 -3.83 -7.54 -4.34
N SER A 104 -3.11 -7.94 -5.39
CA SER A 104 -3.31 -9.25 -6.01
C SER A 104 -2.95 -10.38 -5.06
N ASN A 105 -1.81 -10.28 -4.36
CA ASN A 105 -1.36 -11.30 -3.45
C ASN A 105 -2.34 -11.52 -2.29
N ASN A 106 -3.08 -10.48 -1.91
CA ASN A 106 -4.05 -10.57 -0.83
C ASN A 106 -5.48 -10.70 -1.34
N ARG A 107 -5.65 -10.91 -2.64
CA ARG A 107 -6.94 -11.17 -3.29
C ARG A 107 -7.96 -10.07 -3.05
N LEU A 108 -7.52 -8.83 -3.19
CA LEU A 108 -8.39 -7.67 -2.98
C LEU A 108 -8.82 -7.14 -4.34
N SER A 109 -10.12 -7.08 -4.56
CA SER A 109 -10.69 -6.61 -5.82
C SER A 109 -11.40 -5.27 -5.70
N ASN A 110 -11.56 -4.77 -4.47
CA ASN A 110 -12.25 -3.50 -4.24
C ASN A 110 -11.29 -2.32 -4.14
N VAL A 111 -10.17 -2.40 -4.87
CA VAL A 111 -9.17 -1.33 -4.89
C VAL A 111 -8.95 -0.85 -6.32
N LEU A 112 -8.67 0.45 -6.45
CA LEU A 112 -8.28 1.07 -7.71
C LEU A 112 -6.98 1.81 -7.46
N ILE A 113 -5.90 1.40 -8.13
CA ILE A 113 -4.56 1.90 -7.84
C ILE A 113 -4.01 2.60 -9.08
N HIS A 114 -3.65 3.87 -8.93
CA HIS A 114 -3.14 4.63 -10.07
C HIS A 114 -2.31 5.82 -9.63
N THR A 115 -1.63 6.45 -10.59
CA THR A 115 -0.80 7.61 -10.30
C THR A 115 -1.66 8.81 -9.96
N SER A 116 -1.13 9.68 -9.09
CA SER A 116 -1.84 10.85 -8.59
C SER A 116 -1.39 12.14 -9.25
N ASP A 117 -0.69 12.08 -10.35
CA ASP A 117 -0.20 13.29 -11.02
C ASP A 117 -1.32 14.21 -11.52
#